data_7e628b52219b73555ec864f799b9656b
#
_entry.id   7e628b52219b73555ec864f799b9656b
#
_cell.length_a   1.000
_cell.length_b   1.000
_cell.length_c   1.000
_cell.angle_alpha   90.00
_cell.angle_beta   90.00
_cell.angle_gamma   90.00
#
_symmetry.space_group_name_H-M   'P 1'
#
loop_
_entity.id
_entity.type
_entity.pdbx_description
1 polymer ?
#
loop_
_entity_poly.entity_id
_entity_poly.type
_entity_poly.pdbx_seq_one_letter_code
_entity_poly.pdbx_strand_id
1 'polypeptide(L)'
;VALEPDAIPEQADLGRLETLLGGVLAENPDVSDPVYRTNVPLALLQLRKARMVSGRGGQADRLYISEALSALRRFADRERYAPEPDRLVEMAYVAGNDGTAQPYYVFLPRTYDPEREEPWPLMVFLHGYVPSISILQPWVLDVETCRIAADLGCILLIPYGRRNTDFQGVGETDVLAGIREVRELFPVDPDRIYLSGVSMGGMGTWNLALRHPGLFAAATPITGQTDMHAWWPRLLPDWPLDRDDLWPFRRMLVEWDNPIDLVRNARNQKLFVQHGENDLLIPVKQSLDMVAAAHALGIPIRVHVFPGASHYIYWDRPCFENAWGWAVQQHLDRSPAHVTYKTYSLEYDTAFWARILAFVRWGREAVLDCRVADDGVLHIDTVNVADVRIDTEPAPLPEPGPDGYAVRVNGEARSVVPSVDGSLTIAVEPGAGVVPGGDTWLPRKRKGLCGPVEEVFDGPFLVVPGTGGAGADQERVRRNAMTWIQEWDRFADGIPRIRVDSELTTAEIRAHNLVLFGGPETNSVVAAI
;
A
#
# COMPACT_ATOMS: atom_id res chain seq x y z
N VAL A 1 25.98 21.45 10.77
CA VAL A 1 26.46 21.27 12.16
C VAL A 1 25.64 20.16 12.75
N ALA A 2 26.29 19.02 13.07
CA ALA A 2 25.59 17.91 13.70
C ALA A 2 24.84 18.40 14.95
N LEU A 3 23.62 17.93 15.14
CA LEU A 3 22.84 18.24 16.33
C LEU A 3 23.57 17.65 17.54
N GLU A 4 24.18 18.55 18.37
CA GLU A 4 24.89 18.11 19.56
C GLU A 4 23.88 17.73 20.66
N PRO A 5 24.08 16.61 21.40
CA PRO A 5 23.18 16.18 22.46
C PRO A 5 22.88 17.29 23.50
N ASP A 6 23.91 18.05 23.88
CA ASP A 6 23.82 19.16 24.85
C ASP A 6 22.98 20.35 24.33
N ALA A 7 22.75 20.44 23.00
CA ALA A 7 21.90 21.46 22.41
C ALA A 7 20.40 21.16 22.57
N ILE A 8 20.04 19.93 22.95
CA ILE A 8 18.66 19.49 23.13
C ILE A 8 18.24 19.72 24.59
N PRO A 9 17.34 20.68 24.89
CA PRO A 9 16.95 21.00 26.25
C PRO A 9 16.12 19.85 26.86
N GLU A 10 16.12 19.74 28.18
CA GLU A 10 15.28 18.79 28.92
C GLU A 10 13.78 19.04 28.71
N GLN A 11 13.42 20.31 28.57
CA GLN A 11 12.05 20.75 28.29
C GLN A 11 12.08 21.81 27.18
N ALA A 12 11.07 21.80 26.35
CA ALA A 12 10.86 22.78 25.29
C ALA A 12 9.37 23.10 25.15
N ASP A 13 9.07 24.24 24.55
CA ASP A 13 7.78 24.52 23.98
C ASP A 13 7.70 24.02 22.52
N LEU A 14 6.53 24.12 21.94
CA LEU A 14 6.27 23.69 20.56
C LEU A 14 7.18 24.42 19.55
N GLY A 15 7.37 25.74 19.70
CA GLY A 15 8.19 26.53 18.78
C GLY A 15 9.69 26.17 18.85
N ARG A 16 10.18 25.83 20.03
CA ARG A 16 11.57 25.36 20.18
C ARG A 16 11.75 23.98 19.51
N LEU A 17 10.80 23.05 19.69
CA LEU A 17 10.82 21.75 19.04
C LEU A 17 10.80 21.88 17.52
N GLU A 18 9.95 22.77 16.98
CA GLU A 18 9.90 23.07 15.54
C GLU A 18 11.25 23.56 15.02
N THR A 19 11.90 24.44 15.76
CA THR A 19 13.22 24.98 15.40
C THR A 19 14.28 23.88 15.36
N LEU A 20 14.31 23.00 16.36
CA LEU A 20 15.26 21.89 16.43
C LEU A 20 15.07 20.91 15.25
N LEU A 21 13.83 20.49 14.99
CA LEU A 21 13.52 19.61 13.87
C LEU A 21 13.81 20.26 12.52
N GLY A 22 13.49 21.55 12.36
CA GLY A 22 13.82 22.31 11.17
C GLY A 22 15.33 22.35 10.91
N GLY A 23 16.14 22.49 11.96
CA GLY A 23 17.60 22.40 11.89
C GLY A 23 18.10 21.03 11.40
N VAL A 24 17.58 19.94 11.98
CA VAL A 24 17.91 18.56 11.55
C VAL A 24 17.60 18.34 10.08
N LEU A 25 16.42 18.76 9.63
CA LEU A 25 15.99 18.56 8.25
C LEU A 25 16.78 19.42 7.25
N ALA A 26 17.19 20.63 7.66
CA ALA A 26 17.99 21.53 6.83
C ALA A 26 19.41 21.01 6.54
N GLU A 27 19.94 20.13 7.39
CA GLU A 27 21.23 19.47 7.18
C GLU A 27 21.17 18.33 6.14
N ASN A 28 20.00 18.03 5.59
CA ASN A 28 19.76 16.97 4.62
C ASN A 28 20.37 15.62 5.06
N PRO A 29 19.94 15.07 6.21
CA PRO A 29 20.50 13.86 6.77
C PRO A 29 20.26 12.66 5.87
N ASP A 30 21.13 11.64 5.98
CA ASP A 30 20.93 10.36 5.29
C ASP A 30 19.67 9.66 5.80
N VAL A 31 18.63 9.68 5.00
CA VAL A 31 17.33 9.06 5.32
C VAL A 31 17.39 7.53 5.33
N SER A 32 18.46 6.92 4.81
CA SER A 32 18.66 5.47 4.85
C SER A 32 19.31 5.01 6.17
N ASP A 33 19.90 5.93 6.93
CA ASP A 33 20.55 5.63 8.21
C ASP A 33 19.50 5.09 9.22
N PRO A 34 19.70 3.90 9.80
CA PRO A 34 18.78 3.34 10.81
C PRO A 34 18.57 4.25 12.03
N VAL A 35 19.55 5.07 12.41
CA VAL A 35 19.40 6.05 13.50
C VAL A 35 18.43 7.15 13.10
N TYR A 36 18.51 7.64 11.86
CA TYR A 36 17.53 8.58 11.32
C TYR A 36 16.14 7.96 11.29
N ARG A 37 15.99 6.80 10.65
CA ARG A 37 14.71 6.10 10.42
C ARG A 37 13.94 5.82 11.70
N THR A 38 14.62 5.54 12.80
CA THR A 38 13.95 5.18 14.06
C THR A 38 13.65 6.39 14.95
N ASN A 39 14.28 7.55 14.72
CA ASN A 39 14.17 8.69 15.63
C ASN A 39 13.52 9.92 14.99
N VAL A 40 13.97 10.36 13.81
CA VAL A 40 13.50 11.64 13.24
C VAL A 40 12.04 11.57 12.80
N PRO A 41 11.56 10.51 12.10
CA PRO A 41 10.15 10.37 11.79
C PRO A 41 9.25 10.32 13.04
N LEU A 42 9.71 9.65 14.10
CA LEU A 42 8.99 9.59 15.38
C LEU A 42 8.90 10.98 16.01
N ALA A 43 9.99 11.75 16.03
CA ALA A 43 9.97 13.12 16.54
C ALA A 43 9.02 14.04 15.75
N LEU A 44 8.98 13.88 14.41
CA LEU A 44 8.03 14.60 13.53
C LEU A 44 6.57 14.21 13.81
N LEU A 45 6.30 12.93 14.02
CA LEU A 45 4.96 12.45 14.41
C LEU A 45 4.53 13.05 15.75
N GLN A 46 5.39 13.02 16.74
CA GLN A 46 5.10 13.58 18.07
C GLN A 46 4.90 15.09 18.01
N LEU A 47 5.68 15.82 17.20
CA LEU A 47 5.44 17.24 16.94
C LEU A 47 4.04 17.47 16.37
N ARG A 48 3.64 16.66 15.39
CA ARG A 48 2.30 16.75 14.78
C ARG A 48 1.20 16.51 15.81
N LYS A 49 1.33 15.48 16.65
CA LYS A 49 0.40 15.19 17.76
C LYS A 49 0.32 16.36 18.74
N ALA A 50 1.46 16.94 19.13
CA ALA A 50 1.52 18.10 20.00
C ALA A 50 0.75 19.30 19.43
N ARG A 51 0.92 19.60 18.12
CA ARG A 51 0.16 20.65 17.43
C ARG A 51 -1.35 20.41 17.44
N MET A 52 -1.82 19.17 17.25
CA MET A 52 -3.24 18.82 17.24
C MET A 52 -3.91 19.03 18.61
N VAL A 53 -3.18 18.86 19.71
CA VAL A 53 -3.70 19.06 21.08
C VAL A 53 -3.38 20.45 21.65
N SER A 54 -2.46 21.18 21.03
CA SER A 54 -2.13 22.55 21.40
C SER A 54 -3.35 23.46 21.31
N GLY A 55 -3.58 24.27 22.34
CA GLY A 55 -4.75 25.15 22.41
C GLY A 55 -6.03 24.52 22.99
N ARG A 56 -6.05 23.20 23.30
CA ARG A 56 -7.16 22.57 24.03
C ARG A 56 -7.07 22.73 25.55
N GLY A 57 -6.05 23.46 26.05
CA GLY A 57 -5.81 23.72 27.47
C GLY A 57 -5.45 22.46 28.25
N GLY A 58 -4.20 22.26 28.57
CA GLY A 58 -3.80 21.09 29.36
C GLY A 58 -2.33 20.72 29.20
N GLN A 59 -1.92 19.66 29.89
CA GLN A 59 -0.55 19.12 29.83
C GLN A 59 -0.34 18.12 28.68
N ALA A 60 -1.36 17.89 27.82
CA ALA A 60 -1.32 16.84 26.82
C ALA A 60 -0.25 17.06 25.74
N ASP A 61 0.03 18.30 25.38
CA ASP A 61 1.10 18.66 24.44
C ASP A 61 2.50 18.35 24.99
N ARG A 62 2.70 18.50 26.31
CA ARG A 62 3.99 18.26 26.97
C ARG A 62 4.48 16.81 26.84
N LEU A 63 3.55 15.84 26.87
CA LEU A 63 3.91 14.43 26.69
C LEU A 63 4.53 14.22 25.31
N TYR A 64 3.84 14.66 24.26
CA TYR A 64 4.33 14.51 22.89
C TYR A 64 5.61 15.28 22.62
N ILE A 65 5.75 16.49 23.20
CA ILE A 65 7.00 17.27 23.12
C ILE A 65 8.14 16.51 23.82
N SER A 66 7.90 15.93 24.99
CA SER A 66 8.91 15.16 25.72
C SER A 66 9.36 13.91 24.93
N GLU A 67 8.43 13.20 24.30
CA GLU A 67 8.74 12.05 23.46
C GLU A 67 9.54 12.46 22.22
N ALA A 68 9.18 13.57 21.57
CA ALA A 68 9.93 14.11 20.44
C ALA A 68 11.37 14.50 20.82
N LEU A 69 11.56 15.18 21.97
CA LEU A 69 12.88 15.52 22.48
C LEU A 69 13.71 14.28 22.80
N SER A 70 13.09 13.24 23.36
CA SER A 70 13.75 11.95 23.63
C SER A 70 14.23 11.29 22.34
N ALA A 71 13.42 11.32 21.28
CA ALA A 71 13.81 10.80 19.97
C ALA A 71 14.96 11.63 19.36
N LEU A 72 14.92 12.96 19.47
CA LEU A 72 16.01 13.83 18.99
C LEU A 72 17.33 13.62 19.77
N ARG A 73 17.26 13.36 21.07
CA ARG A 73 18.47 13.01 21.87
C ARG A 73 19.08 11.72 21.36
N ARG A 74 18.30 10.63 21.22
CA ARG A 74 18.81 9.39 20.64
C ARG A 74 19.43 9.62 19.25
N PHE A 75 18.80 10.44 18.42
CA PHE A 75 19.36 10.78 17.10
C PHE A 75 20.73 11.51 17.24
N ALA A 76 20.85 12.49 18.13
CA ALA A 76 22.11 13.21 18.38
C ALA A 76 23.19 12.30 18.97
N ASP A 77 22.82 11.42 19.91
CA ASP A 77 23.70 10.41 20.52
C ASP A 77 24.07 9.25 19.56
N ARG A 78 23.57 9.26 18.34
CA ARG A 78 23.72 8.18 17.35
C ARG A 78 23.17 6.84 17.83
N GLU A 79 22.17 6.88 18.69
CA GLU A 79 21.50 5.71 19.24
C GLU A 79 20.29 5.33 18.40
N ARG A 80 20.26 4.08 17.90
CA ARG A 80 19.08 3.53 17.23
C ARG A 80 18.00 3.23 18.27
N TYR A 81 16.79 3.73 18.05
CA TYR A 81 15.63 3.31 18.84
C TYR A 81 15.29 1.85 18.51
N ALA A 82 15.27 1.00 19.51
CA ALA A 82 14.88 -0.41 19.41
C ALA A 82 13.61 -0.64 20.25
N PRO A 83 12.53 -1.17 19.65
CA PRO A 83 11.35 -1.56 20.41
C PRO A 83 11.67 -2.62 21.45
N GLU A 84 11.12 -2.46 22.66
CA GLU A 84 11.23 -3.48 23.70
C GLU A 84 10.36 -4.70 23.36
N PRO A 85 10.88 -5.95 23.48
CA PRO A 85 10.08 -7.15 23.31
C PRO A 85 8.89 -7.21 24.27
N ASP A 86 7.82 -7.92 23.87
CA ASP A 86 6.56 -8.10 24.62
C ASP A 86 5.81 -6.79 24.91
N ARG A 87 6.05 -5.77 24.09
CA ARG A 87 5.36 -4.47 24.16
C ARG A 87 4.91 -4.02 22.78
N LEU A 88 3.73 -3.42 22.70
CA LEU A 88 3.29 -2.75 21.48
C LEU A 88 3.91 -1.34 21.47
N VAL A 89 4.74 -1.08 20.46
CA VAL A 89 5.54 0.14 20.37
C VAL A 89 5.16 0.92 19.13
N GLU A 90 4.87 2.22 19.31
CA GLU A 90 4.66 3.12 18.20
C GLU A 90 6.00 3.49 17.55
N MET A 91 6.03 3.37 16.24
CA MET A 91 7.10 3.82 15.37
C MET A 91 6.55 4.76 14.31
N ALA A 92 7.40 5.39 13.52
CA ALA A 92 6.96 6.27 12.45
C ALA A 92 7.90 6.20 11.25
N TYR A 93 7.36 6.52 10.08
CA TYR A 93 8.12 6.77 8.86
C TYR A 93 7.63 8.06 8.20
N VAL A 94 8.45 8.67 7.34
CA VAL A 94 8.04 9.82 6.54
C VAL A 94 7.48 9.31 5.22
N ALA A 95 6.21 9.55 4.98
CA ALA A 95 5.54 9.10 3.78
C ALA A 95 6.11 9.78 2.53
N GLY A 96 6.48 8.98 1.53
CA GLY A 96 7.09 9.46 0.30
C GLY A 96 6.17 10.39 -0.49
N ASN A 97 4.87 10.12 -0.50
CA ASN A 97 3.89 10.87 -1.26
C ASN A 97 3.69 12.31 -0.78
N ASP A 98 3.28 12.54 0.48
CA ASP A 98 2.97 13.87 1.02
C ASP A 98 4.03 14.44 1.98
N GLY A 99 4.98 13.62 2.41
CA GLY A 99 6.04 14.03 3.35
C GLY A 99 5.61 14.06 4.81
N THR A 100 4.44 13.54 5.12
CA THR A 100 3.93 13.52 6.49
C THR A 100 4.48 12.31 7.26
N ALA A 101 4.88 12.51 8.52
CA ALA A 101 5.21 11.40 9.40
C ALA A 101 3.94 10.60 9.74
N GLN A 102 3.96 9.29 9.45
CA GLN A 102 2.86 8.36 9.67
C GLN A 102 3.24 7.30 10.69
N PRO A 103 2.35 6.95 11.62
CA PRO A 103 2.62 5.93 12.62
C PRO A 103 2.43 4.53 12.06
N TYR A 104 3.14 3.59 12.64
CA TYR A 104 2.87 2.16 12.61
C TYR A 104 3.26 1.55 13.95
N TYR A 105 2.76 0.36 14.24
CA TYR A 105 3.00 -0.28 15.53
C TYR A 105 3.69 -1.61 15.33
N VAL A 106 4.68 -1.89 16.17
CA VAL A 106 5.46 -3.13 16.15
C VAL A 106 5.34 -3.82 17.50
N PHE A 107 5.14 -5.14 17.47
CA PHE A 107 5.24 -5.99 18.63
C PHE A 107 6.26 -7.09 18.38
N LEU A 108 7.33 -7.12 19.19
CA LEU A 108 8.38 -8.11 19.09
C LEU A 108 8.13 -9.29 20.04
N PRO A 109 8.39 -10.53 19.63
CA PRO A 109 8.36 -11.68 20.53
C PRO A 109 9.30 -11.50 21.73
N ARG A 110 8.99 -12.11 22.88
CA ARG A 110 9.89 -12.11 24.06
C ARG A 110 11.25 -12.72 23.75
N THR A 111 11.29 -13.63 22.80
CA THR A 111 12.49 -14.32 22.33
C THR A 111 13.18 -13.58 21.18
N TYR A 112 12.78 -12.34 20.86
CA TYR A 112 13.37 -11.59 19.77
C TYR A 112 14.86 -11.41 19.99
N ASP A 113 15.62 -11.80 18.96
CA ASP A 113 17.06 -11.65 18.89
C ASP A 113 17.41 -11.11 17.49
N PRO A 114 18.00 -9.90 17.39
CA PRO A 114 18.38 -9.31 16.11
C PRO A 114 19.55 -10.06 15.43
N GLU A 115 20.33 -10.83 16.19
CA GLU A 115 21.49 -11.61 15.70
C GLU A 115 21.13 -13.06 15.37
N ARG A 116 19.85 -13.40 15.43
CA ARG A 116 19.37 -14.74 15.07
C ARG A 116 19.76 -15.09 13.64
N GLU A 117 20.27 -16.30 13.43
CA GLU A 117 20.68 -16.81 12.11
C GLU A 117 19.49 -16.89 11.12
N GLU A 118 18.35 -17.41 11.59
CA GLU A 118 17.12 -17.47 10.77
C GLU A 118 16.31 -16.17 10.88
N PRO A 119 16.00 -15.49 9.76
CA PRO A 119 15.15 -14.29 9.79
C PRO A 119 13.75 -14.56 10.37
N TRP A 120 13.13 -13.53 10.93
CA TRP A 120 11.83 -13.60 11.60
C TRP A 120 10.68 -13.56 10.59
N PRO A 121 9.63 -14.38 10.79
CA PRO A 121 8.36 -14.20 10.09
C PRO A 121 7.72 -12.86 10.47
N LEU A 122 6.98 -12.26 9.54
CA LEU A 122 6.24 -11.02 9.76
C LEU A 122 4.73 -11.27 9.64
N MET A 123 3.97 -10.95 10.68
CA MET A 123 2.51 -10.87 10.64
C MET A 123 2.11 -9.41 10.47
N VAL A 124 1.36 -9.08 9.42
CA VAL A 124 0.80 -7.76 9.16
C VAL A 124 -0.69 -7.81 9.48
N PHE A 125 -1.16 -6.91 10.35
CA PHE A 125 -2.57 -6.88 10.77
C PHE A 125 -3.24 -5.55 10.41
N LEU A 126 -4.36 -5.63 9.71
CA LEU A 126 -5.17 -4.49 9.25
C LEU A 126 -6.41 -4.32 10.12
N HIS A 127 -6.60 -3.12 10.65
CA HIS A 127 -7.68 -2.79 11.57
C HIS A 127 -9.06 -2.69 10.89
N GLY A 128 -10.14 -2.77 11.68
CA GLY A 128 -11.51 -2.53 11.24
C GLY A 128 -11.85 -1.04 11.15
N TYR A 129 -13.02 -0.73 10.60
CA TYR A 129 -13.54 0.65 10.54
C TYR A 129 -13.84 1.21 11.93
N VAL A 130 -13.31 2.40 12.23
CA VAL A 130 -13.61 3.15 13.46
C VAL A 130 -13.82 4.63 13.12
N PRO A 131 -15.02 5.21 13.35
CA PRO A 131 -15.34 6.58 12.95
C PRO A 131 -14.40 7.66 13.51
N SER A 132 -13.86 7.43 14.73
CA SER A 132 -13.01 8.40 15.45
C SER A 132 -11.51 8.13 15.29
N ILE A 133 -11.11 7.20 14.41
CA ILE A 133 -9.70 6.85 14.24
C ILE A 133 -8.88 8.07 13.79
N SER A 134 -7.74 8.27 14.44
CA SER A 134 -6.77 9.32 14.13
C SER A 134 -5.41 8.95 14.68
N ILE A 135 -4.36 9.70 14.32
CA ILE A 135 -3.03 9.47 14.91
C ILE A 135 -2.98 9.67 16.44
N LEU A 136 -3.96 10.40 17.02
CA LEU A 136 -4.12 10.53 18.47
C LEU A 136 -4.87 9.36 19.11
N GLN A 137 -5.71 8.69 18.33
CA GLN A 137 -6.55 7.57 18.76
C GLN A 137 -6.49 6.45 17.69
N PRO A 138 -5.33 5.81 17.50
CA PRO A 138 -5.21 4.70 16.56
C PRO A 138 -6.00 3.50 17.08
N TRP A 139 -6.47 2.68 16.15
CA TRP A 139 -7.00 1.38 16.52
C TRP A 139 -5.87 0.34 16.44
N VAL A 140 -5.54 -0.24 17.56
CA VAL A 140 -4.50 -1.27 17.67
C VAL A 140 -5.05 -2.47 18.46
N LEU A 141 -4.41 -3.61 18.30
CA LEU A 141 -4.72 -4.82 19.08
C LEU A 141 -4.29 -4.64 20.54
N ASP A 142 -5.03 -5.27 21.46
CA ASP A 142 -4.58 -5.42 22.84
C ASP A 142 -3.35 -6.33 22.91
N VAL A 143 -2.60 -6.21 24.01
CA VAL A 143 -1.32 -6.92 24.19
C VAL A 143 -1.49 -8.44 24.18
N GLU A 144 -2.62 -8.98 24.70
CA GLU A 144 -2.86 -10.41 24.72
C GLU A 144 -3.10 -10.97 23.30
N THR A 145 -3.77 -10.19 22.46
CA THR A 145 -3.93 -10.54 21.04
C THR A 145 -2.60 -10.44 20.30
N CYS A 146 -1.79 -9.38 20.57
CA CYS A 146 -0.44 -9.26 19.98
C CYS A 146 0.45 -10.46 20.33
N ARG A 147 0.33 -11.00 21.57
CA ARG A 147 1.07 -12.17 22.01
C ARG A 147 0.76 -13.43 21.21
N ILE A 148 -0.41 -13.55 20.59
CA ILE A 148 -0.68 -14.70 19.71
C ILE A 148 0.33 -14.75 18.55
N ALA A 149 0.57 -13.62 17.88
CA ALA A 149 1.59 -13.56 16.83
C ALA A 149 3.01 -13.82 17.35
N ALA A 150 3.32 -13.25 18.53
CA ALA A 150 4.62 -13.40 19.18
C ALA A 150 4.90 -14.84 19.63
N ASP A 151 3.90 -15.54 20.18
CA ASP A 151 3.99 -16.94 20.59
C ASP A 151 4.13 -17.88 19.38
N LEU A 152 3.64 -17.45 18.22
CA LEU A 152 3.88 -18.12 16.92
C LEU A 152 5.24 -17.76 16.30
N GLY A 153 6.06 -16.97 16.99
CA GLY A 153 7.39 -16.58 16.56
C GLY A 153 7.43 -15.49 15.50
N CYS A 154 6.37 -14.68 15.36
CA CYS A 154 6.29 -13.59 14.39
C CYS A 154 6.58 -12.22 15.02
N ILE A 155 7.27 -11.36 14.28
CA ILE A 155 7.16 -9.92 14.47
C ILE A 155 5.75 -9.53 14.01
N LEU A 156 5.03 -8.71 14.80
CA LEU A 156 3.72 -8.20 14.39
C LEU A 156 3.85 -6.73 13.98
N LEU A 157 3.35 -6.41 12.79
CA LEU A 157 3.19 -5.06 12.27
C LEU A 157 1.72 -4.70 12.21
N ILE A 158 1.35 -3.55 12.77
CA ILE A 158 0.02 -2.95 12.63
C ILE A 158 0.20 -1.59 11.95
N PRO A 159 0.03 -1.48 10.62
CA PRO A 159 0.07 -0.20 9.93
C PRO A 159 -1.16 0.64 10.29
N TYR A 160 -1.01 1.96 10.25
CA TYR A 160 -2.11 2.89 10.52
C TYR A 160 -3.13 2.95 9.36
N GLY A 161 -2.69 2.73 8.12
CA GLY A 161 -3.55 2.69 6.94
C GLY A 161 -4.23 4.02 6.61
N ARG A 162 -3.76 5.12 7.14
CA ARG A 162 -4.32 6.46 6.88
C ARG A 162 -5.82 6.56 7.22
N ARG A 163 -6.21 6.13 8.43
CA ARG A 163 -7.61 6.08 8.90
C ARG A 163 -8.45 4.98 8.21
N ASN A 164 -9.66 5.37 7.78
CA ASN A 164 -10.62 4.46 7.14
C ASN A 164 -10.55 4.60 5.60
N THR A 165 -9.42 4.26 5.02
CA THR A 165 -9.18 4.30 3.57
C THR A 165 -9.48 2.96 2.87
N ASP A 166 -10.10 2.01 3.58
CA ASP A 166 -10.31 0.62 3.12
C ASP A 166 -8.99 -0.08 2.74
N PHE A 167 -7.85 0.47 3.18
CA PHE A 167 -6.49 0.07 2.78
C PHE A 167 -6.31 0.07 1.26
N GLN A 168 -6.86 1.08 0.60
CA GLN A 168 -6.77 1.33 -0.84
C GLN A 168 -6.05 2.66 -1.09
N GLY A 169 -5.46 2.84 -2.28
CA GLY A 169 -4.72 4.04 -2.65
C GLY A 169 -3.66 4.41 -1.60
N VAL A 170 -3.80 5.58 -0.97
CA VAL A 170 -2.84 6.04 0.06
C VAL A 170 -2.78 5.12 1.28
N GLY A 171 -3.86 4.40 1.61
CA GLY A 171 -3.88 3.41 2.69
C GLY A 171 -3.10 2.14 2.33
N GLU A 172 -3.19 1.68 1.10
CA GLU A 172 -2.39 0.58 0.56
C GLU A 172 -0.90 0.96 0.55
N THR A 173 -0.59 2.17 0.05
CA THR A 173 0.77 2.73 0.05
C THR A 173 1.36 2.77 1.46
N ASP A 174 0.55 3.11 2.47
CA ASP A 174 0.94 3.14 3.89
C ASP A 174 1.28 1.73 4.43
N VAL A 175 0.47 0.72 4.11
CA VAL A 175 0.74 -0.68 4.48
C VAL A 175 2.05 -1.16 3.86
N LEU A 176 2.25 -0.94 2.56
CA LEU A 176 3.46 -1.34 1.85
C LEU A 176 4.70 -0.61 2.36
N ALA A 177 4.56 0.67 2.74
CA ALA A 177 5.62 1.44 3.39
C ALA A 177 5.97 0.85 4.76
N GLY A 178 4.98 0.54 5.61
CA GLY A 178 5.20 -0.11 6.91
C GLY A 178 5.92 -1.46 6.79
N ILE A 179 5.54 -2.29 5.82
CA ILE A 179 6.23 -3.56 5.54
C ILE A 179 7.69 -3.29 5.15
N ARG A 180 7.95 -2.32 4.28
CA ARG A 180 9.31 -1.95 3.87
C ARG A 180 10.14 -1.45 5.06
N GLU A 181 9.60 -0.54 5.88
CA GLU A 181 10.29 -0.04 7.07
C GLU A 181 10.65 -1.17 8.04
N VAL A 182 9.72 -2.10 8.31
CA VAL A 182 10.00 -3.23 9.20
C VAL A 182 11.07 -4.16 8.62
N ARG A 183 11.09 -4.40 7.32
CA ARG A 183 12.12 -5.22 6.66
C ARG A 183 13.50 -4.56 6.64
N GLU A 184 13.57 -3.24 6.62
CA GLU A 184 14.83 -2.50 6.70
C GLU A 184 15.39 -2.42 8.14
N LEU A 185 14.50 -2.45 9.13
CA LEU A 185 14.87 -2.29 10.54
C LEU A 185 15.08 -3.63 11.27
N PHE A 186 14.45 -4.70 10.81
CA PHE A 186 14.44 -6.01 11.45
C PHE A 186 14.79 -7.12 10.45
N PRO A 187 15.44 -8.22 10.89
CA PRO A 187 15.76 -9.35 10.03
C PRO A 187 14.49 -10.16 9.71
N VAL A 188 13.70 -9.69 8.75
CA VAL A 188 12.45 -10.33 8.31
C VAL A 188 12.72 -11.31 7.17
N ASP A 189 12.11 -12.50 7.26
CA ASP A 189 12.10 -13.48 6.18
C ASP A 189 11.11 -13.05 5.09
N PRO A 190 11.60 -12.75 3.87
CA PRO A 190 10.73 -12.28 2.78
C PRO A 190 9.76 -13.35 2.26
N ASP A 191 9.97 -14.62 2.58
CA ASP A 191 9.12 -15.74 2.19
C ASP A 191 8.10 -16.14 3.27
N ARG A 192 8.12 -15.43 4.41
CA ARG A 192 7.21 -15.64 5.54
C ARG A 192 6.57 -14.33 6.00
N ILE A 193 6.01 -13.56 5.05
CA ILE A 193 5.18 -12.38 5.33
C ILE A 193 3.73 -12.80 5.22
N TYR A 194 2.97 -12.61 6.29
CA TYR A 194 1.56 -12.97 6.38
C TYR A 194 0.70 -11.73 6.53
N LEU A 195 -0.50 -11.76 5.94
CA LEU A 195 -1.44 -10.67 5.99
C LEU A 195 -2.74 -11.12 6.66
N SER A 196 -3.24 -10.33 7.58
CA SER A 196 -4.52 -10.56 8.27
C SER A 196 -5.24 -9.24 8.48
N GLY A 197 -6.56 -9.27 8.59
CA GLY A 197 -7.31 -8.07 8.92
C GLY A 197 -8.78 -8.37 9.13
N VAL A 198 -9.46 -7.47 9.84
CA VAL A 198 -10.85 -7.65 10.27
C VAL A 198 -11.76 -6.60 9.66
N SER A 199 -12.99 -6.99 9.23
CA SER A 199 -13.99 -6.06 8.71
C SER A 199 -13.44 -5.25 7.53
N MET A 200 -13.33 -3.92 7.63
CA MET A 200 -12.62 -3.07 6.66
C MET A 200 -11.21 -3.60 6.36
N GLY A 201 -10.45 -3.99 7.38
CA GLY A 201 -9.14 -4.63 7.21
C GLY A 201 -9.21 -6.01 6.56
N GLY A 202 -10.33 -6.72 6.70
CA GLY A 202 -10.61 -7.97 5.97
C GLY A 202 -10.74 -7.73 4.47
N MET A 203 -11.41 -6.65 4.06
CA MET A 203 -11.45 -6.19 2.66
C MET A 203 -10.05 -5.76 2.18
N GLY A 204 -9.33 -4.98 3.00
CA GLY A 204 -7.94 -4.62 2.72
C GLY A 204 -7.03 -5.84 2.55
N THR A 205 -7.23 -6.88 3.36
CA THR A 205 -6.51 -8.18 3.24
C THR A 205 -6.78 -8.83 1.89
N TRP A 206 -8.05 -8.85 1.43
CA TRP A 206 -8.38 -9.33 0.10
C TRP A 206 -7.69 -8.53 -1.00
N ASN A 207 -7.85 -7.21 -0.99
CA ASN A 207 -7.30 -6.33 -2.03
C ASN A 207 -5.77 -6.45 -2.13
N LEU A 208 -5.06 -6.31 -1.00
CA LEU A 208 -3.60 -6.41 -0.98
C LEU A 208 -3.08 -7.78 -1.43
N ALA A 209 -3.71 -8.88 -0.96
CA ALA A 209 -3.30 -10.23 -1.38
C ALA A 209 -3.52 -10.47 -2.88
N LEU A 210 -4.63 -9.97 -3.44
CA LEU A 210 -4.97 -10.17 -4.86
C LEU A 210 -4.21 -9.22 -5.80
N ARG A 211 -3.83 -8.03 -5.33
CA ARG A 211 -3.04 -7.06 -6.11
C ARG A 211 -1.54 -7.33 -6.05
N HIS A 212 -1.05 -7.91 -4.94
CA HIS A 212 0.36 -8.23 -4.72
C HIS A 212 0.57 -9.73 -4.47
N PRO A 213 0.22 -10.60 -5.42
CA PRO A 213 0.19 -12.05 -5.20
C PRO A 213 1.56 -12.66 -4.86
N GLY A 214 2.67 -12.01 -5.21
CA GLY A 214 4.04 -12.46 -4.89
C GLY A 214 4.63 -11.87 -3.60
N LEU A 215 3.81 -11.21 -2.75
CA LEU A 215 4.30 -10.56 -1.52
C LEU A 215 4.02 -11.38 -0.26
N PHE A 216 2.85 -12.02 -0.17
CA PHE A 216 2.39 -12.66 1.06
C PHE A 216 2.43 -14.18 0.93
N ALA A 217 3.01 -14.86 1.94
CA ALA A 217 3.02 -16.32 2.03
C ALA A 217 1.61 -16.88 2.30
N ALA A 218 0.81 -16.14 3.06
CA ALA A 218 -0.60 -16.42 3.28
C ALA A 218 -1.37 -15.15 3.64
N ALA A 219 -2.69 -15.16 3.39
CA ALA A 219 -3.57 -14.10 3.83
C ALA A 219 -4.82 -14.67 4.51
N THR A 220 -5.25 -14.01 5.59
CA THR A 220 -6.37 -14.45 6.43
C THR A 220 -7.39 -13.31 6.60
N PRO A 221 -8.25 -13.07 5.59
CA PRO A 221 -9.32 -12.08 5.70
C PRO A 221 -10.41 -12.56 6.69
N ILE A 222 -10.79 -11.70 7.62
CA ILE A 222 -11.76 -11.97 8.67
C ILE A 222 -12.94 -11.02 8.52
N THR A 223 -14.15 -11.54 8.32
CA THR A 223 -15.41 -10.78 8.17
C THR A 223 -15.32 -9.60 7.19
N GLY A 224 -14.53 -9.74 6.12
CA GLY A 224 -14.30 -8.70 5.12
C GLY A 224 -15.32 -8.69 3.99
N GLN A 225 -15.59 -7.50 3.43
CA GLN A 225 -16.36 -7.34 2.19
C GLN A 225 -15.57 -7.89 1.00
N THR A 226 -16.27 -8.48 0.05
CA THR A 226 -15.68 -9.02 -1.19
C THR A 226 -16.37 -8.53 -2.45
N ASP A 227 -17.66 -8.16 -2.34
CA ASP A 227 -18.44 -7.56 -3.42
C ASP A 227 -19.17 -6.30 -2.93
N MET A 228 -18.63 -5.14 -3.30
CA MET A 228 -19.16 -3.85 -2.93
C MET A 228 -20.50 -3.56 -3.61
N HIS A 229 -20.73 -4.08 -4.82
CA HIS A 229 -22.01 -3.95 -5.52
C HIS A 229 -23.14 -4.68 -4.79
N ALA A 230 -22.84 -5.84 -4.19
CA ALA A 230 -23.82 -6.59 -3.40
C ALA A 230 -23.98 -6.03 -1.98
N TRP A 231 -22.99 -5.30 -1.46
CA TRP A 231 -22.98 -4.81 -0.08
C TRP A 231 -23.55 -3.39 0.06
N TRP A 232 -23.10 -2.41 -0.77
CA TRP A 232 -23.54 -1.00 -0.68
C TRP A 232 -25.05 -0.79 -0.73
N PRO A 233 -25.84 -1.46 -1.58
CA PRO A 233 -27.29 -1.27 -1.61
C PRO A 233 -28.01 -1.56 -0.29
N ARG A 234 -27.39 -2.33 0.59
CA ARG A 234 -27.94 -2.63 1.92
C ARG A 234 -27.78 -1.46 2.90
N LEU A 235 -26.71 -0.68 2.75
CA LEU A 235 -26.44 0.49 3.59
C LEU A 235 -27.05 1.76 3.01
N LEU A 236 -27.12 1.85 1.72
CA LEU A 236 -27.58 2.99 0.95
C LEU A 236 -28.62 2.52 -0.08
N PRO A 237 -29.89 2.34 0.32
CA PRO A 237 -30.94 1.80 -0.57
C PRO A 237 -31.13 2.60 -1.86
N ASP A 238 -30.83 3.90 -1.83
CA ASP A 238 -30.89 4.79 -3.00
C ASP A 238 -29.59 4.80 -3.83
N TRP A 239 -28.64 3.91 -3.54
CA TRP A 239 -27.38 3.81 -4.27
C TRP A 239 -27.61 3.21 -5.66
N PRO A 240 -27.39 3.99 -6.75
CA PRO A 240 -27.88 3.66 -8.08
C PRO A 240 -26.97 2.70 -8.86
N LEU A 241 -26.19 1.85 -8.20
CA LEU A 241 -25.22 1.03 -8.87
C LEU A 241 -25.73 -0.37 -9.17
N ASP A 242 -26.58 -0.50 -10.19
CA ASP A 242 -26.63 -1.75 -10.94
C ASP A 242 -25.40 -1.83 -11.85
N ARG A 243 -24.63 -2.94 -11.79
CA ARG A 243 -23.44 -3.17 -12.63
C ARG A 243 -23.74 -3.00 -14.11
N ASP A 244 -24.91 -3.43 -14.54
CA ASP A 244 -25.31 -3.44 -15.95
C ASP A 244 -25.64 -2.04 -16.48
N ASP A 245 -26.01 -1.12 -15.58
CA ASP A 245 -26.34 0.28 -15.90
C ASP A 245 -25.14 1.21 -15.86
N LEU A 246 -23.98 0.76 -15.40
CA LEU A 246 -22.78 1.59 -15.32
C LEU A 246 -22.13 1.80 -16.68
N TRP A 247 -21.80 3.04 -16.97
CA TRP A 247 -20.93 3.35 -18.11
C TRP A 247 -19.60 2.60 -17.97
N PRO A 248 -18.99 2.14 -19.08
CA PRO A 248 -17.81 1.27 -19.02
C PRO A 248 -16.68 1.77 -18.14
N PHE A 249 -16.40 3.09 -18.11
CA PHE A 249 -15.34 3.65 -17.28
C PHE A 249 -15.70 3.67 -15.78
N ARG A 250 -16.98 3.85 -15.41
CA ARG A 250 -17.43 3.76 -14.02
C ARG A 250 -17.38 2.32 -13.53
N ARG A 251 -17.81 1.39 -14.39
CA ARG A 251 -17.72 -0.03 -14.10
C ARG A 251 -16.27 -0.44 -13.81
N MET A 252 -15.32 0.01 -14.65
CA MET A 252 -13.90 -0.23 -14.43
C MET A 252 -13.43 0.27 -13.06
N LEU A 253 -13.78 1.51 -12.67
CA LEU A 253 -13.37 2.09 -11.39
C LEU A 253 -13.91 1.31 -10.19
N VAL A 254 -15.12 0.76 -10.30
CA VAL A 254 -15.70 -0.06 -9.22
C VAL A 254 -15.07 -1.46 -9.21
N GLU A 255 -14.93 -2.12 -10.36
CA GLU A 255 -14.35 -3.47 -10.46
C GLU A 255 -12.86 -3.50 -10.07
N TRP A 256 -12.16 -2.38 -10.25
CA TRP A 256 -10.77 -2.25 -9.85
C TRP A 256 -10.56 -2.48 -8.35
N ASP A 257 -11.44 -1.91 -7.51
CA ASP A 257 -11.34 -1.97 -6.06
C ASP A 257 -12.18 -3.10 -5.43
N ASN A 258 -12.83 -3.90 -6.26
CA ASN A 258 -13.75 -4.93 -5.83
C ASN A 258 -13.07 -6.31 -5.78
N PRO A 259 -12.81 -6.90 -4.60
CA PRO A 259 -12.03 -8.14 -4.48
C PRO A 259 -12.54 -9.30 -5.33
N ILE A 260 -13.87 -9.48 -5.44
CA ILE A 260 -14.44 -10.61 -6.19
C ILE A 260 -14.12 -10.53 -7.69
N ASP A 261 -13.96 -9.32 -8.22
CA ASP A 261 -13.59 -9.12 -9.63
C ASP A 261 -12.12 -9.47 -9.91
N LEU A 262 -11.30 -9.54 -8.87
CA LEU A 262 -9.89 -9.92 -8.91
C LEU A 262 -9.63 -11.38 -8.47
N VAL A 263 -10.67 -12.18 -8.24
CA VAL A 263 -10.56 -13.53 -7.66
C VAL A 263 -9.60 -14.47 -8.42
N ARG A 264 -9.41 -14.27 -9.71
CA ARG A 264 -8.43 -15.03 -10.53
C ARG A 264 -7.00 -14.92 -10.01
N ASN A 265 -6.65 -13.80 -9.38
CA ASN A 265 -5.32 -13.52 -8.83
C ASN A 265 -5.01 -14.36 -7.59
N ALA A 266 -6.02 -15.04 -7.03
CA ALA A 266 -5.86 -15.95 -5.88
C ALA A 266 -5.18 -17.28 -6.22
N ARG A 267 -4.87 -17.59 -7.50
CA ARG A 267 -4.40 -18.92 -7.92
C ARG A 267 -3.23 -19.48 -7.09
N ASN A 268 -2.26 -18.67 -6.78
CA ASN A 268 -1.07 -19.09 -6.02
C ASN A 268 -1.07 -18.53 -4.58
N GLN A 269 -2.19 -17.93 -4.15
CA GLN A 269 -2.34 -17.40 -2.80
C GLN A 269 -2.82 -18.49 -1.85
N LYS A 270 -2.23 -18.54 -0.66
CA LYS A 270 -2.72 -19.37 0.44
C LYS A 270 -3.70 -18.53 1.24
N LEU A 271 -5.00 -18.83 1.11
CA LEU A 271 -6.09 -18.03 1.68
C LEU A 271 -6.91 -18.84 2.68
N PHE A 272 -7.13 -18.25 3.86
CA PHE A 272 -8.00 -18.82 4.89
C PHE A 272 -8.97 -17.75 5.39
N VAL A 273 -10.22 -17.85 4.99
CA VAL A 273 -11.30 -16.91 5.31
C VAL A 273 -12.02 -17.33 6.58
N GLN A 274 -12.32 -16.37 7.45
CA GLN A 274 -13.14 -16.62 8.64
C GLN A 274 -14.31 -15.63 8.69
N HIS A 275 -15.51 -16.12 9.04
CA HIS A 275 -16.71 -15.30 9.10
C HIS A 275 -17.70 -15.80 10.15
N GLY A 276 -18.44 -14.89 10.77
CA GLY A 276 -19.57 -15.25 11.63
C GLY A 276 -20.81 -15.57 10.81
N GLU A 277 -21.51 -16.67 11.14
CA GLU A 277 -22.71 -17.11 10.42
C GLU A 277 -23.83 -16.05 10.43
N ASN A 278 -24.02 -15.37 11.56
CA ASN A 278 -25.06 -14.37 11.79
C ASN A 278 -24.54 -12.93 11.71
N ASP A 279 -23.52 -12.69 10.87
CA ASP A 279 -23.01 -11.34 10.64
C ASP A 279 -24.04 -10.50 9.89
N LEU A 280 -24.60 -9.48 10.59
CA LEU A 280 -25.60 -8.56 10.05
C LEU A 280 -24.98 -7.31 9.41
N LEU A 281 -23.71 -7.00 9.71
CA LEU A 281 -22.98 -5.88 9.11
C LEU A 281 -22.46 -6.25 7.74
N ILE A 282 -21.70 -7.34 7.67
CA ILE A 282 -21.16 -7.89 6.43
C ILE A 282 -21.64 -9.33 6.35
N PRO A 283 -22.69 -9.63 5.57
CA PRO A 283 -23.24 -10.98 5.52
C PRO A 283 -22.19 -12.04 5.16
N VAL A 284 -22.23 -13.18 5.82
CA VAL A 284 -21.36 -14.34 5.54
C VAL A 284 -21.38 -14.73 4.05
N LYS A 285 -22.46 -14.40 3.33
CA LYS A 285 -22.59 -14.57 1.89
C LYS A 285 -21.45 -13.91 1.11
N GLN A 286 -20.91 -12.78 1.56
CA GLN A 286 -19.75 -12.12 0.95
C GLN A 286 -18.55 -13.07 0.85
N SER A 287 -18.18 -13.71 1.95
CA SER A 287 -17.10 -14.71 1.95
C SER A 287 -17.44 -15.97 1.17
N LEU A 288 -18.67 -16.46 1.27
CA LEU A 288 -19.09 -17.68 0.58
C LEU A 288 -19.14 -17.51 -0.94
N ASP A 289 -19.62 -16.37 -1.44
CA ASP A 289 -19.61 -16.06 -2.86
C ASP A 289 -18.19 -15.97 -3.42
N MET A 290 -17.27 -15.34 -2.68
CA MET A 290 -15.86 -15.25 -3.04
C MET A 290 -15.21 -16.64 -3.14
N VAL A 291 -15.46 -17.50 -2.14
CA VAL A 291 -14.98 -18.89 -2.13
C VAL A 291 -15.58 -19.68 -3.31
N ALA A 292 -16.87 -19.51 -3.57
CA ALA A 292 -17.55 -20.18 -4.71
C ALA A 292 -16.97 -19.71 -6.06
N ALA A 293 -16.72 -18.40 -6.23
CA ALA A 293 -16.11 -17.85 -7.43
C ALA A 293 -14.68 -18.39 -7.65
N ALA A 294 -13.89 -18.51 -6.60
CA ALA A 294 -12.54 -19.09 -6.65
C ALA A 294 -12.60 -20.58 -7.02
N HIS A 295 -13.48 -21.35 -6.38
CA HIS A 295 -13.65 -22.79 -6.65
C HIS A 295 -14.10 -23.05 -8.10
N ALA A 296 -14.93 -22.18 -8.68
CA ALA A 296 -15.32 -22.26 -10.08
C ALA A 296 -14.12 -22.11 -11.05
N LEU A 297 -13.04 -21.47 -10.60
CA LEU A 297 -11.77 -21.35 -11.32
C LEU A 297 -10.74 -22.43 -10.94
N GLY A 298 -11.13 -23.41 -10.12
CA GLY A 298 -10.22 -24.44 -9.60
C GLY A 298 -9.21 -23.92 -8.60
N ILE A 299 -9.51 -22.81 -7.90
CA ILE A 299 -8.65 -22.16 -6.91
C ILE A 299 -9.16 -22.54 -5.51
N PRO A 300 -8.41 -23.31 -4.71
CA PRO A 300 -8.84 -23.68 -3.37
C PRO A 300 -8.69 -22.52 -2.40
N ILE A 301 -9.76 -22.19 -1.66
CA ILE A 301 -9.74 -21.26 -0.54
C ILE A 301 -10.29 -21.99 0.68
N ARG A 302 -9.53 -21.96 1.79
CA ARG A 302 -10.00 -22.46 3.06
C ARG A 302 -11.00 -21.48 3.66
N VAL A 303 -12.11 -21.98 4.18
CA VAL A 303 -13.12 -21.16 4.87
C VAL A 303 -13.53 -21.80 6.19
N HIS A 304 -13.73 -20.97 7.22
CA HIS A 304 -14.33 -21.37 8.48
C HIS A 304 -15.43 -20.38 8.85
N VAL A 305 -16.64 -20.90 8.97
CA VAL A 305 -17.80 -20.14 9.44
C VAL A 305 -18.04 -20.50 10.89
N PHE A 306 -18.06 -19.50 11.77
CA PHE A 306 -18.36 -19.67 13.20
C PHE A 306 -19.88 -19.74 13.38
N PRO A 307 -20.42 -20.91 13.80
CA PRO A 307 -21.87 -21.09 13.90
C PRO A 307 -22.49 -20.13 14.93
N GLY A 308 -23.59 -19.48 14.56
CA GLY A 308 -24.31 -18.56 15.42
C GLY A 308 -23.59 -17.24 15.76
N ALA A 309 -22.33 -17.08 15.35
CA ALA A 309 -21.54 -15.92 15.70
C ALA A 309 -21.88 -14.68 14.83
N SER A 310 -21.71 -13.49 15.41
CA SER A 310 -21.95 -12.20 14.77
C SER A 310 -20.72 -11.71 14.00
N HIS A 311 -20.71 -10.41 13.60
CA HIS A 311 -19.58 -9.73 12.98
C HIS A 311 -18.29 -9.76 13.82
N TYR A 312 -18.42 -9.76 15.15
CA TYR A 312 -17.31 -9.51 16.07
C TYR A 312 -16.60 -10.78 16.53
N ILE A 313 -16.47 -11.82 15.67
CA ILE A 313 -15.74 -13.05 15.95
C ILE A 313 -14.27 -12.81 16.34
N TYR A 314 -13.70 -11.69 15.92
CA TYR A 314 -12.31 -11.30 16.21
C TYR A 314 -12.09 -10.72 17.62
N TRP A 315 -13.14 -10.58 18.42
CA TRP A 315 -12.99 -10.31 19.86
C TRP A 315 -12.69 -11.59 20.65
N ASP A 316 -12.87 -12.72 20.00
CA ASP A 316 -12.59 -14.02 20.60
C ASP A 316 -11.22 -14.54 20.13
N ARG A 317 -10.36 -14.86 21.09
CA ARG A 317 -9.01 -15.38 20.88
C ARG A 317 -8.90 -16.51 19.83
N PRO A 318 -9.81 -17.54 19.81
CA PRO A 318 -9.78 -18.63 18.84
C PRO A 318 -9.81 -18.19 17.38
N CYS A 319 -10.37 -17.03 17.06
CA CYS A 319 -10.37 -16.51 15.69
C CYS A 319 -8.93 -16.27 15.20
N PHE A 320 -8.13 -15.55 15.98
CA PHE A 320 -6.74 -15.26 15.61
C PHE A 320 -5.84 -16.49 15.73
N GLU A 321 -6.02 -17.31 16.77
CA GLU A 321 -5.25 -18.55 16.93
C GLU A 321 -5.44 -19.50 15.75
N ASN A 322 -6.66 -19.63 15.25
CA ASN A 322 -6.96 -20.40 14.05
C ASN A 322 -6.34 -19.80 12.78
N ALA A 323 -6.54 -18.50 12.55
CA ALA A 323 -6.09 -17.81 11.35
C ALA A 323 -4.56 -17.79 11.28
N TRP A 324 -3.91 -17.25 12.31
CA TRP A 324 -2.47 -17.03 12.33
C TRP A 324 -1.69 -18.32 12.53
N GLY A 325 -2.20 -19.26 13.36
CA GLY A 325 -1.60 -20.59 13.51
C GLY A 325 -1.57 -21.40 12.22
N TRP A 326 -2.56 -21.22 11.34
CA TRP A 326 -2.53 -21.79 10.00
C TRP A 326 -1.58 -21.02 9.06
N ALA A 327 -1.60 -19.68 9.11
CA ALA A 327 -0.82 -18.83 8.22
C ALA A 327 0.69 -19.07 8.37
N VAL A 328 1.19 -19.19 9.61
CA VAL A 328 2.64 -19.35 9.88
C VAL A 328 3.22 -20.67 9.39
N GLN A 329 2.37 -21.62 8.99
CA GLN A 329 2.80 -22.88 8.38
C GLN A 329 3.00 -22.76 6.87
N GLN A 330 2.67 -21.61 6.27
CA GLN A 330 2.77 -21.38 4.85
C GLN A 330 4.07 -20.66 4.49
N HIS A 331 4.59 -20.96 3.31
CA HIS A 331 5.73 -20.28 2.73
C HIS A 331 5.35 -19.79 1.34
N LEU A 332 5.92 -18.66 0.93
CA LEU A 332 5.73 -18.11 -0.40
C LEU A 332 6.48 -18.98 -1.42
N ASP A 333 5.76 -19.49 -2.40
CA ASP A 333 6.35 -20.07 -3.60
C ASP A 333 6.63 -18.95 -4.60
N ARG A 334 7.90 -18.65 -4.87
CA ARG A 334 8.32 -17.60 -5.82
C ARG A 334 8.30 -18.06 -7.27
N SER A 335 8.24 -19.37 -7.50
CA SER A 335 8.42 -20.00 -8.81
C SER A 335 7.21 -20.86 -9.24
N PRO A 336 5.97 -20.39 -9.06
CA PRO A 336 4.82 -21.20 -9.46
C PRO A 336 4.82 -21.46 -10.96
N ALA A 337 4.56 -22.71 -11.36
CA ALA A 337 4.53 -23.08 -12.78
C ALA A 337 3.35 -22.47 -13.56
N HIS A 338 2.32 -21.97 -12.89
CA HIS A 338 1.16 -21.35 -13.50
C HIS A 338 0.77 -20.07 -12.78
N VAL A 339 0.90 -18.93 -13.44
CA VAL A 339 0.53 -17.60 -12.94
C VAL A 339 -0.66 -17.08 -13.70
N THR A 340 -1.70 -16.65 -13.00
CA THR A 340 -2.83 -15.91 -13.60
C THR A 340 -2.94 -14.56 -12.93
N TYR A 341 -3.17 -13.50 -13.73
CA TYR A 341 -3.29 -12.16 -13.22
C TYR A 341 -4.32 -11.35 -14.00
N LYS A 342 -5.15 -10.62 -13.27
CA LYS A 342 -6.12 -9.67 -13.81
C LYS A 342 -5.88 -8.32 -13.16
N THR A 343 -5.80 -7.27 -13.97
CA THR A 343 -5.65 -5.90 -13.50
C THR A 343 -6.39 -4.92 -14.39
N TYR A 344 -6.62 -3.72 -13.87
CA TYR A 344 -7.20 -2.58 -14.59
C TYR A 344 -6.21 -1.42 -14.71
N SER A 345 -5.05 -1.50 -14.04
CA SER A 345 -4.01 -0.47 -14.02
C SER A 345 -2.62 -1.07 -14.10
N LEU A 346 -1.69 -0.35 -14.75
CA LEU A 346 -0.27 -0.70 -14.74
C LEU A 346 0.41 -0.37 -13.40
N GLU A 347 -0.27 0.25 -12.46
CA GLU A 347 0.24 0.33 -11.07
C GLU A 347 0.35 -1.08 -10.48
N TYR A 348 -0.63 -1.93 -10.77
CA TYR A 348 -0.65 -3.36 -10.44
C TYR A 348 -0.30 -4.17 -11.68
N ASP A 349 0.99 -4.18 -12.05
CA ASP A 349 1.47 -4.76 -13.30
C ASP A 349 2.09 -6.15 -13.15
N THR A 350 2.37 -6.60 -11.92
CA THR A 350 3.24 -7.74 -11.66
C THR A 350 2.55 -8.84 -10.84
N ALA A 351 2.70 -10.08 -11.28
CA ALA A 351 2.37 -11.28 -10.52
C ALA A 351 3.51 -12.28 -10.61
N PHE A 352 4.18 -12.55 -9.49
CA PHE A 352 5.36 -13.41 -9.42
C PHE A 352 6.44 -13.00 -10.45
N TRP A 353 6.73 -13.85 -11.41
CA TRP A 353 7.74 -13.66 -12.46
C TRP A 353 7.17 -13.06 -13.77
N ALA A 354 5.89 -12.76 -13.83
CA ALA A 354 5.22 -12.23 -15.01
C ALA A 354 4.73 -10.79 -14.80
N ARG A 355 4.96 -9.92 -15.79
CA ARG A 355 4.59 -8.51 -15.74
C ARG A 355 3.92 -8.05 -17.02
N ILE A 356 2.84 -7.27 -16.88
CA ILE A 356 2.16 -6.58 -17.98
C ILE A 356 2.81 -5.23 -18.19
N LEU A 357 3.41 -4.98 -19.36
CA LEU A 357 4.08 -3.72 -19.66
C LEU A 357 3.18 -2.68 -20.32
N ALA A 358 2.17 -3.15 -21.08
CA ALA A 358 1.27 -2.27 -21.81
C ALA A 358 -0.09 -2.93 -22.06
N PHE A 359 -1.14 -2.12 -22.07
CA PHE A 359 -2.49 -2.52 -22.48
C PHE A 359 -2.74 -2.20 -23.95
N VAL A 360 -3.59 -3.01 -24.61
CA VAL A 360 -4.11 -2.70 -25.94
C VAL A 360 -5.09 -1.53 -25.87
N ARG A 361 -6.00 -1.56 -24.89
CA ARG A 361 -7.02 -0.53 -24.66
C ARG A 361 -7.13 -0.20 -23.17
N TRP A 362 -7.18 1.09 -22.87
CA TRP A 362 -7.42 1.60 -21.53
C TRP A 362 -8.91 1.58 -21.16
N GLY A 363 -9.20 1.55 -19.85
CA GLY A 363 -10.56 1.51 -19.35
C GLY A 363 -11.22 0.13 -19.41
N ARG A 364 -10.42 -0.93 -19.52
CA ARG A 364 -10.84 -2.33 -19.53
C ARG A 364 -9.87 -3.18 -18.74
N GLU A 365 -10.34 -4.32 -18.28
CA GLU A 365 -9.49 -5.34 -17.68
C GLU A 365 -8.39 -5.81 -18.64
N ALA A 366 -7.23 -6.09 -18.08
CA ALA A 366 -6.18 -6.86 -18.73
C ALA A 366 -5.99 -8.17 -17.98
N VAL A 367 -5.87 -9.27 -18.73
CA VAL A 367 -5.67 -10.61 -18.16
C VAL A 367 -4.42 -11.23 -18.76
N LEU A 368 -3.60 -11.79 -17.89
CA LEU A 368 -2.40 -12.56 -18.23
C LEU A 368 -2.54 -13.96 -17.62
N ASP A 369 -2.34 -14.98 -18.42
CA ASP A 369 -2.29 -16.38 -18.01
C ASP A 369 -0.98 -16.97 -18.55
N CYS A 370 -0.02 -17.23 -17.65
CA CYS A 370 1.31 -17.74 -17.99
C CYS A 370 1.51 -19.12 -17.36
N ARG A 371 1.88 -20.11 -18.16
CA ARG A 371 2.11 -21.47 -17.68
C ARG A 371 3.33 -22.08 -18.34
N VAL A 372 4.27 -22.55 -17.53
CA VAL A 372 5.35 -23.42 -17.99
C VAL A 372 4.83 -24.85 -18.02
N ALA A 373 4.76 -25.43 -19.21
CA ALA A 373 4.28 -26.80 -19.41
C ALA A 373 5.39 -27.83 -19.10
N ASP A 374 5.02 -29.11 -18.96
CA ASP A 374 5.94 -30.19 -18.62
C ASP A 374 7.06 -30.39 -19.68
N ASP A 375 6.82 -29.96 -20.93
CA ASP A 375 7.82 -29.97 -22.02
C ASP A 375 8.75 -28.74 -21.99
N GLY A 376 8.62 -27.87 -20.99
CA GLY A 376 9.40 -26.65 -20.82
C GLY A 376 8.96 -25.47 -21.69
N VAL A 377 7.87 -25.59 -22.44
CA VAL A 377 7.32 -24.49 -23.25
C VAL A 377 6.56 -23.51 -22.36
N LEU A 378 6.87 -22.22 -22.48
CA LEU A 378 6.12 -21.15 -21.82
C LEU A 378 4.86 -20.81 -22.65
N HIS A 379 3.69 -21.06 -22.09
CA HIS A 379 2.41 -20.63 -22.67
C HIS A 379 2.01 -19.30 -22.07
N ILE A 380 1.60 -18.35 -22.90
CA ILE A 380 1.15 -17.00 -22.53
C ILE A 380 -0.17 -16.75 -23.25
N ASP A 381 -1.27 -16.76 -22.53
CA ASP A 381 -2.58 -16.41 -23.04
C ASP A 381 -3.02 -15.07 -22.42
N THR A 382 -3.55 -14.16 -23.25
CA THR A 382 -3.82 -12.79 -22.81
C THR A 382 -5.15 -12.25 -23.28
N VAL A 383 -5.69 -11.31 -22.52
CA VAL A 383 -6.79 -10.44 -22.93
C VAL A 383 -6.35 -8.99 -22.68
N ASN A 384 -6.45 -8.13 -23.69
CA ASN A 384 -6.15 -6.70 -23.60
C ASN A 384 -4.71 -6.37 -23.16
N VAL A 385 -3.74 -7.25 -23.38
CA VAL A 385 -2.32 -7.06 -23.08
C VAL A 385 -1.54 -6.88 -24.38
N ALA A 386 -0.77 -5.82 -24.49
CA ALA A 386 0.04 -5.52 -25.67
C ALA A 386 1.47 -6.06 -25.54
N ASP A 387 2.09 -5.88 -24.38
CA ASP A 387 3.46 -6.28 -24.12
C ASP A 387 3.58 -6.94 -22.75
N VAL A 388 4.36 -8.03 -22.67
CA VAL A 388 4.62 -8.80 -21.44
C VAL A 388 6.12 -8.88 -21.19
N ARG A 389 6.53 -8.82 -19.92
CA ARG A 389 7.87 -9.18 -19.47
C ARG A 389 7.78 -10.43 -18.59
N ILE A 390 8.72 -11.35 -18.82
CA ILE A 390 8.93 -12.54 -18.00
C ILE A 390 10.33 -12.45 -17.40
N ASP A 391 10.41 -12.44 -16.08
CA ASP A 391 11.68 -12.55 -15.36
C ASP A 391 12.03 -14.04 -15.29
N THR A 392 13.07 -14.46 -16.05
CA THR A 392 13.43 -15.89 -16.21
C THR A 392 13.94 -16.52 -14.93
N GLU A 393 14.43 -15.71 -14.02
CA GLU A 393 14.65 -16.04 -12.61
C GLU A 393 13.70 -15.13 -11.78
N PRO A 394 12.72 -15.64 -11.05
CA PRO A 394 12.54 -17.04 -10.60
C PRO A 394 11.55 -17.88 -11.44
N ALA A 395 11.21 -17.56 -12.69
CA ALA A 395 10.31 -18.41 -13.47
C ALA A 395 10.90 -19.84 -13.60
N PRO A 396 10.07 -20.91 -13.48
CA PRO A 396 10.55 -22.29 -13.54
C PRO A 396 10.79 -22.74 -15.00
N LEU A 397 11.53 -21.93 -15.76
CA LEU A 397 11.89 -22.19 -17.15
C LEU A 397 13.12 -23.09 -17.23
N PRO A 398 13.21 -24.00 -18.24
CA PRO A 398 14.43 -24.72 -18.53
C PRO A 398 15.52 -23.78 -19.06
N GLU A 399 16.76 -24.26 -19.14
CA GLU A 399 17.82 -23.53 -19.84
C GLU A 399 17.41 -23.23 -21.30
N PRO A 400 17.72 -22.03 -21.83
CA PRO A 400 17.36 -21.69 -23.20
C PRO A 400 18.10 -22.54 -24.23
N GLY A 401 17.39 -22.90 -25.29
CA GLY A 401 18.00 -23.55 -26.45
C GLY A 401 18.85 -22.55 -27.28
N PRO A 402 19.49 -23.03 -28.38
CA PRO A 402 20.29 -22.18 -29.25
C PRO A 402 19.56 -20.96 -29.81
N ASP A 403 18.24 -21.08 -30.01
CA ASP A 403 17.37 -20.04 -30.54
C ASP A 403 16.61 -19.26 -29.43
N GLY A 404 16.97 -19.46 -28.16
CA GLY A 404 16.30 -18.89 -27.00
C GLY A 404 15.26 -19.81 -26.37
N TYR A 405 14.28 -19.21 -25.66
CA TYR A 405 13.19 -19.91 -25.01
C TYR A 405 12.04 -20.22 -25.98
N ALA A 406 11.51 -21.43 -25.90
CA ALA A 406 10.30 -21.82 -26.62
C ALA A 406 9.06 -21.20 -25.91
N VAL A 407 8.33 -20.36 -26.62
CA VAL A 407 7.17 -19.66 -26.10
C VAL A 407 5.99 -19.84 -27.03
N ARG A 408 4.78 -20.00 -26.48
CA ARG A 408 3.52 -20.02 -27.23
C ARG A 408 2.64 -18.87 -26.75
N VAL A 409 2.44 -17.87 -27.62
CA VAL A 409 1.65 -16.67 -27.31
C VAL A 409 0.30 -16.72 -28.01
N ASN A 410 -0.80 -16.75 -27.27
CA ASN A 410 -2.16 -16.90 -27.80
C ASN A 410 -2.28 -18.05 -28.84
N GLY A 411 -1.59 -19.17 -28.57
CA GLY A 411 -1.57 -20.34 -29.45
C GLY A 411 -0.46 -20.34 -30.52
N GLU A 412 0.20 -19.21 -30.80
CA GLU A 412 1.28 -19.11 -31.79
C GLU A 412 2.65 -19.44 -31.19
N ALA A 413 3.39 -20.38 -31.78
CA ALA A 413 4.73 -20.74 -31.35
C ALA A 413 5.77 -19.70 -31.80
N ARG A 414 6.66 -19.32 -30.89
CA ARG A 414 7.77 -18.37 -31.12
C ARG A 414 9.01 -18.82 -30.34
N SER A 415 10.20 -18.39 -30.80
CA SER A 415 11.44 -18.43 -29.99
C SER A 415 11.75 -17.01 -29.54
N VAL A 416 12.10 -16.85 -28.26
CA VAL A 416 12.40 -15.54 -27.68
C VAL A 416 13.77 -15.58 -27.01
N VAL A 417 14.66 -14.72 -27.50
CA VAL A 417 16.01 -14.56 -26.93
C VAL A 417 15.92 -13.62 -25.72
N PRO A 418 16.51 -13.96 -24.57
CA PRO A 418 16.50 -13.10 -23.40
C PRO A 418 17.24 -11.77 -23.67
N SER A 419 16.77 -10.72 -23.03
CA SER A 419 17.43 -9.43 -22.95
C SER A 419 18.75 -9.51 -22.17
N VAL A 420 19.55 -8.44 -22.17
CA VAL A 420 20.85 -8.39 -21.46
C VAL A 420 20.70 -8.66 -19.95
N ASP A 421 19.55 -8.32 -19.38
CA ASP A 421 19.21 -8.53 -17.97
C ASP A 421 18.60 -9.92 -17.68
N GLY A 422 18.61 -10.82 -18.67
CA GLY A 422 18.07 -12.17 -18.56
C GLY A 422 16.56 -12.29 -18.74
N SER A 423 15.81 -11.20 -18.81
CA SER A 423 14.35 -11.23 -18.97
C SER A 423 13.90 -11.45 -20.41
N LEU A 424 12.67 -11.92 -20.60
CA LEU A 424 12.00 -11.96 -21.91
C LEU A 424 11.03 -10.79 -22.03
N THR A 425 11.18 -9.99 -23.08
CA THR A 425 10.17 -8.98 -23.46
C THR A 425 9.45 -9.48 -24.71
N ILE A 426 8.14 -9.64 -24.62
CA ILE A 426 7.31 -10.29 -25.62
C ILE A 426 6.21 -9.34 -26.06
N ALA A 427 6.25 -8.92 -27.32
CA ALA A 427 5.14 -8.21 -27.94
C ALA A 427 4.03 -9.22 -28.26
N VAL A 428 2.88 -9.06 -27.60
CA VAL A 428 1.69 -9.90 -27.78
C VAL A 428 0.90 -9.41 -28.99
N GLU A 429 0.60 -8.11 -29.04
CA GLU A 429 -0.04 -7.45 -30.19
C GLU A 429 0.92 -6.40 -30.77
N PRO A 430 1.72 -6.73 -31.78
CA PRO A 430 2.65 -5.79 -32.39
C PRO A 430 1.95 -4.52 -32.90
N GLY A 431 2.40 -3.36 -32.43
CA GLY A 431 1.80 -2.07 -32.79
C GLY A 431 0.59 -1.65 -31.94
N ALA A 432 0.10 -2.48 -31.03
CA ALA A 432 -0.92 -2.08 -30.06
C ALA A 432 -0.40 -0.95 -29.14
N GLY A 433 -1.28 0.01 -28.85
CA GLY A 433 -0.92 1.19 -28.06
C GLY A 433 -0.11 2.28 -28.81
N VAL A 434 0.18 2.07 -30.11
CA VAL A 434 0.64 3.13 -31.02
C VAL A 434 -0.60 3.75 -31.64
N VAL A 435 -0.84 5.04 -31.40
CA VAL A 435 -1.92 5.79 -32.09
C VAL A 435 -1.46 5.99 -33.54
N PRO A 436 -2.12 5.35 -34.56
CA PRO A 436 -1.74 5.57 -35.95
C PRO A 436 -1.91 7.05 -36.31
N GLY A 437 -0.85 7.72 -36.76
CA GLY A 437 -0.88 9.13 -37.12
C GLY A 437 -0.97 10.10 -35.94
N GLY A 438 -0.80 9.62 -34.71
CA GLY A 438 -0.76 10.45 -33.52
C GLY A 438 0.55 11.24 -33.40
N ASP A 439 0.47 12.45 -32.87
CA ASP A 439 1.63 13.26 -32.55
C ASP A 439 2.55 12.48 -31.60
N THR A 440 3.78 12.29 -32.02
CA THR A 440 4.81 11.50 -31.28
C THR A 440 5.22 12.15 -29.95
N TRP A 441 4.70 13.32 -29.63
CA TRP A 441 4.97 14.04 -28.37
C TRP A 441 4.07 13.60 -27.20
N LEU A 442 2.96 12.89 -27.45
CA LEU A 442 2.12 12.39 -26.36
C LEU A 442 2.83 11.23 -25.63
N PRO A 443 3.02 11.32 -24.32
CA PRO A 443 3.68 10.26 -23.57
C PRO A 443 2.83 8.98 -23.62
N ARG A 444 3.47 7.85 -23.94
CA ARG A 444 2.82 6.54 -23.86
C ARG A 444 2.47 6.23 -22.41
N LYS A 445 1.25 5.76 -22.16
CA LYS A 445 0.85 5.30 -20.82
C LYS A 445 1.74 4.15 -20.36
N ARG A 446 2.19 4.24 -19.11
CA ARG A 446 3.10 3.29 -18.45
C ARG A 446 2.88 3.35 -16.95
N LYS A 447 3.47 2.46 -16.19
CA LYS A 447 3.46 2.53 -14.72
C LYS A 447 3.88 3.92 -14.22
N GLY A 448 3.12 4.48 -13.28
CA GLY A 448 3.28 5.85 -12.78
C GLY A 448 2.86 6.97 -13.75
N LEU A 449 2.28 6.62 -14.92
CA LEU A 449 1.71 7.55 -15.90
C LEU A 449 0.56 6.89 -16.66
N CYS A 450 -0.34 6.24 -15.98
CA CYS A 450 -1.43 5.50 -16.61
C CYS A 450 -2.82 5.98 -16.19
N GLY A 451 -2.97 6.56 -15.01
CA GLY A 451 -4.25 6.91 -14.40
C GLY A 451 -4.96 5.70 -13.78
N PRO A 452 -6.00 5.93 -13.01
CA PRO A 452 -6.80 7.18 -12.90
C PRO A 452 -6.06 8.32 -12.17
N VAL A 453 -6.74 9.45 -12.00
CA VAL A 453 -6.14 10.67 -11.43
C VAL A 453 -5.60 10.49 -10.01
N GLU A 454 -6.13 9.53 -9.27
CA GLU A 454 -5.68 9.20 -7.91
C GLU A 454 -4.24 8.67 -7.85
N GLU A 455 -3.70 8.06 -8.92
CA GLU A 455 -2.29 7.67 -9.00
C GLU A 455 -1.32 8.85 -8.77
N VAL A 456 -1.80 10.10 -8.92
CA VAL A 456 -1.02 11.30 -8.58
C VAL A 456 -0.58 11.27 -7.11
N PHE A 457 -1.36 10.62 -6.24
CA PHE A 457 -1.15 10.60 -4.79
C PHE A 457 -0.40 9.36 -4.28
N ASP A 458 -0.17 8.38 -5.13
CA ASP A 458 0.62 7.17 -4.78
C ASP A 458 2.13 7.47 -4.78
N GLY A 459 2.57 8.42 -5.63
CA GLY A 459 3.93 8.94 -5.66
C GLY A 459 4.09 10.30 -4.98
N PRO A 460 5.32 10.82 -4.92
CA PRO A 460 5.60 12.16 -4.38
C PRO A 460 4.80 13.24 -5.12
N PHE A 461 4.11 14.10 -4.38
CA PHE A 461 3.38 15.21 -4.96
C PHE A 461 3.56 16.53 -4.21
N LEU A 462 3.32 17.64 -4.92
CA LEU A 462 3.33 19.00 -4.40
C LEU A 462 2.00 19.69 -4.70
N VAL A 463 1.50 20.42 -3.72
CA VAL A 463 0.42 21.38 -3.90
C VAL A 463 1.02 22.71 -4.33
N VAL A 464 0.63 23.22 -5.50
CA VAL A 464 1.26 24.39 -6.13
C VAL A 464 0.23 25.50 -6.36
N PRO A 465 -0.05 26.35 -5.36
CA PRO A 465 -0.86 27.54 -5.56
C PRO A 465 -0.12 28.57 -6.39
N GLY A 466 -0.82 29.15 -7.37
CA GLY A 466 -0.31 30.24 -8.17
C GLY A 466 -0.20 31.55 -7.39
N THR A 467 0.81 32.35 -7.70
CA THR A 467 1.09 33.66 -7.09
C THR A 467 0.77 34.84 -8.00
N GLY A 468 0.44 34.57 -9.27
CA GLY A 468 0.04 35.59 -10.25
C GLY A 468 -1.37 36.14 -9.98
N GLY A 469 -1.73 37.17 -10.74
CA GLY A 469 -2.99 37.88 -10.55
C GLY A 469 -2.97 38.84 -9.36
N ALA A 470 -4.09 39.49 -9.09
CA ALA A 470 -4.22 40.45 -8.00
C ALA A 470 -5.61 40.37 -7.34
N GLY A 471 -5.69 40.81 -6.09
CA GLY A 471 -6.95 40.96 -5.35
C GLY A 471 -7.74 39.66 -5.20
N ALA A 472 -8.99 39.66 -5.68
CA ALA A 472 -9.95 38.57 -5.47
C ALA A 472 -9.52 37.24 -6.13
N ASP A 473 -8.80 37.26 -7.23
CA ASP A 473 -8.39 36.05 -7.96
C ASP A 473 -7.29 35.31 -7.19
N GLN A 474 -6.28 36.02 -6.71
CA GLN A 474 -5.22 35.43 -5.89
C GLN A 474 -5.77 34.85 -4.59
N GLU A 475 -6.68 35.57 -3.91
CA GLU A 475 -7.33 35.10 -2.69
C GLU A 475 -8.19 33.83 -2.95
N ARG A 476 -8.84 33.75 -4.11
CA ARG A 476 -9.59 32.56 -4.53
C ARG A 476 -8.68 31.35 -4.72
N VAL A 477 -7.54 31.52 -5.43
CA VAL A 477 -6.54 30.47 -5.65
C VAL A 477 -6.01 29.95 -4.32
N ARG A 478 -5.62 30.86 -3.42
CA ARG A 478 -5.13 30.50 -2.09
C ARG A 478 -6.17 29.75 -1.28
N ARG A 479 -7.40 30.23 -1.24
CA ARG A 479 -8.50 29.59 -0.52
C ARG A 479 -8.79 28.19 -1.04
N ASN A 480 -8.85 28.00 -2.36
CA ASN A 480 -9.11 26.69 -2.97
C ASN A 480 -7.99 25.70 -2.63
N ALA A 481 -6.72 26.11 -2.68
CA ALA A 481 -5.59 25.27 -2.29
C ALA A 481 -5.67 24.89 -0.81
N MET A 482 -5.97 25.85 0.08
CA MET A 482 -6.09 25.57 1.52
C MET A 482 -7.29 24.67 1.84
N THR A 483 -8.43 24.84 1.16
CA THR A 483 -9.57 23.94 1.31
C THR A 483 -9.18 22.51 0.91
N TRP A 484 -8.51 22.36 -0.22
CA TRP A 484 -8.06 21.05 -0.70
C TRP A 484 -7.07 20.39 0.29
N ILE A 485 -6.12 21.15 0.85
CA ILE A 485 -5.19 20.66 1.88
C ILE A 485 -5.93 20.19 3.12
N GLN A 486 -6.97 20.90 3.56
CA GLN A 486 -7.80 20.50 4.69
C GLN A 486 -8.60 19.22 4.40
N GLU A 487 -9.11 19.06 3.17
CA GLU A 487 -9.80 17.82 2.78
C GLU A 487 -8.79 16.64 2.70
N TRP A 488 -7.56 16.88 2.21
CA TRP A 488 -6.51 15.88 2.24
C TRP A 488 -6.18 15.44 3.67
N ASP A 489 -6.00 16.39 4.60
CA ASP A 489 -5.75 16.06 6.01
C ASP A 489 -6.92 15.27 6.62
N ARG A 490 -8.16 15.63 6.28
CA ARG A 490 -9.36 14.91 6.74
C ARG A 490 -9.42 13.48 6.19
N PHE A 491 -9.05 13.29 4.93
CA PHE A 491 -9.10 12.00 4.25
C PHE A 491 -7.90 11.11 4.58
N ALA A 492 -6.68 11.64 4.40
CA ALA A 492 -5.45 10.87 4.42
C ALA A 492 -4.61 11.08 5.70
N ASP A 493 -5.13 11.80 6.68
CA ASP A 493 -4.42 12.18 7.91
C ASP A 493 -2.98 12.64 7.61
N GLY A 494 -2.86 13.65 6.74
CA GLY A 494 -1.58 14.13 6.22
C GLY A 494 -1.62 15.59 5.81
N ILE A 495 -0.47 16.24 5.84
CA ILE A 495 -0.30 17.63 5.39
C ILE A 495 0.67 17.61 4.21
N PRO A 496 0.20 17.82 2.97
CA PRO A 496 1.05 17.75 1.80
C PRO A 496 2.06 18.89 1.76
N ARG A 497 3.16 18.66 1.07
CA ARG A 497 4.17 19.69 0.81
C ARG A 497 3.59 20.76 -0.12
N ILE A 498 3.82 22.03 0.24
CA ILE A 498 3.36 23.18 -0.54
C ILE A 498 4.57 23.90 -1.13
N ARG A 499 4.49 24.27 -2.42
CA ARG A 499 5.41 25.17 -3.10
C ARG A 499 4.61 26.16 -3.91
N VAL A 500 4.93 27.45 -3.81
CA VAL A 500 4.31 28.42 -4.71
C VAL A 500 4.92 28.31 -6.11
N ASP A 501 4.14 28.58 -7.13
CA ASP A 501 4.52 28.42 -8.54
C ASP A 501 5.80 29.18 -8.92
N SER A 502 6.03 30.36 -8.32
CA SER A 502 7.20 31.22 -8.57
C SER A 502 8.50 30.72 -7.94
N GLU A 503 8.43 29.77 -6.99
CA GLU A 503 9.58 29.19 -6.29
C GLU A 503 9.89 27.76 -6.75
N LEU A 504 9.03 27.17 -7.61
CA LEU A 504 9.15 25.79 -8.03
C LEU A 504 10.36 25.60 -8.95
N THR A 505 11.24 24.68 -8.58
CA THR A 505 12.44 24.37 -9.35
C THR A 505 12.18 23.28 -10.40
N THR A 506 13.00 23.26 -11.47
CA THR A 506 12.94 22.19 -12.48
C THR A 506 13.17 20.79 -11.88
N ALA A 507 13.98 20.69 -10.83
CA ALA A 507 14.23 19.42 -10.13
C ALA A 507 12.96 18.94 -9.41
N GLU A 508 12.25 19.83 -8.72
CA GLU A 508 10.98 19.50 -8.05
C GLU A 508 9.90 19.11 -9.06
N ILE A 509 9.79 19.80 -10.20
CA ILE A 509 8.85 19.45 -11.28
C ILE A 509 9.10 18.02 -11.80
N ARG A 510 10.36 17.60 -11.91
CA ARG A 510 10.72 16.27 -12.40
C ARG A 510 10.52 15.17 -11.37
N ALA A 511 10.61 15.51 -10.09
CA ALA A 511 10.57 14.55 -8.98
C ALA A 511 9.18 14.36 -8.38
N HIS A 512 8.20 15.22 -8.71
CA HIS A 512 6.89 15.22 -8.06
C HIS A 512 5.76 15.33 -9.08
N ASN A 513 4.64 14.73 -8.74
CA ASN A 513 3.35 15.04 -9.32
C ASN A 513 2.90 16.42 -8.82
N LEU A 514 2.26 17.23 -9.67
CA LEU A 514 1.87 18.60 -9.31
C LEU A 514 0.36 18.75 -9.26
N VAL A 515 -0.15 19.20 -8.11
CA VAL A 515 -1.55 19.60 -7.92
C VAL A 515 -1.63 21.12 -8.03
N LEU A 516 -1.94 21.61 -9.24
CA LEU A 516 -1.87 23.01 -9.59
C LEU A 516 -3.18 23.74 -9.26
N PHE A 517 -3.08 24.89 -8.58
CA PHE A 517 -4.21 25.77 -8.30
C PHE A 517 -4.03 27.11 -9.01
N GLY A 518 -5.04 27.50 -9.80
CA GLY A 518 -5.06 28.67 -10.64
C GLY A 518 -5.13 28.34 -12.14
N GLY A 519 -5.37 29.35 -12.95
CA GLY A 519 -5.30 29.27 -14.40
C GLY A 519 -4.01 29.88 -14.94
N PRO A 520 -3.82 29.96 -16.29
CA PRO A 520 -2.61 30.53 -16.91
C PRO A 520 -2.27 31.95 -16.45
N GLU A 521 -3.28 32.74 -16.06
CA GLU A 521 -3.12 34.14 -15.61
C GLU A 521 -2.66 34.25 -14.16
N THR A 522 -2.83 33.18 -13.36
CA THR A 522 -2.56 33.20 -11.93
C THR A 522 -1.50 32.20 -11.49
N ASN A 523 -1.15 31.22 -12.32
CA ASN A 523 -0.16 30.19 -12.04
C ASN A 523 0.82 30.07 -13.22
N SER A 524 2.08 30.38 -12.98
CA SER A 524 3.13 30.41 -14.00
C SER A 524 3.44 29.02 -14.58
N VAL A 525 3.23 27.95 -13.79
CA VAL A 525 3.40 26.57 -14.27
C VAL A 525 2.29 26.21 -15.25
N VAL A 526 1.03 26.56 -14.93
CA VAL A 526 -0.11 26.36 -15.84
C VAL A 526 0.07 27.18 -17.13
N ALA A 527 0.64 28.37 -17.03
CA ALA A 527 0.92 29.22 -18.21
C ALA A 527 2.00 28.63 -19.14
N ALA A 528 2.87 27.76 -18.62
CA ALA A 528 3.97 27.14 -19.37
C ALA A 528 3.60 25.80 -20.03
N ILE A 529 2.45 25.22 -19.68
CA ILE A 529 1.91 23.97 -20.25
C ILE A 529 0.96 24.31 -21.41
#